data_20912553fe53e9c517def89d895b06c2
#
_entry.id   20912553fe53e9c517def89d895b06c2
#
_cell.length_a   1.000
_cell.length_b   1.000
_cell.length_c   1.000
_cell.angle_alpha   90.00
_cell.angle_beta   90.00
_cell.angle_gamma   90.00
#
_symmetry.space_group_name_H-M   'P 1'
#
loop_
_entity.id
_entity.type
_entity.pdbx_description
1 polymer ?
#
loop_
_entity_poly.entity_id
_entity_poly.type
_entity_poly.pdbx_seq_one_letter_code
_entity_poly.pdbx_strand_id
1 'polypeptide(L)'
;MRSVSINSARLVLVYPLMQQTDHAYTEAHIAAYPVEYIAGIDLYNSGEFHAAHDAWEERWMGEVGPQEKLFLQAMIQSAVAFHHMDIGRPGAARQMYQRAKEKFAKLGCSVFMSLDLDDYQAQLDAALSWLLTAADPRTLPMPEIRAPKIRLLPAIDVFD
;
A
#
# COMPACT_ATOMS: atom_id res chain seq x y z
N MET A 1 24.82 -8.44 1.71
CA MET A 1 25.02 -9.25 1.99
C MET A 1 25.23 -9.63 2.02
N ARG A 2 24.98 -8.90 1.47
CA ARG A 2 25.11 -9.51 1.57
C ARG A 2 25.72 -9.87 1.43
N SER A 3 25.96 -9.45 1.11
CA SER A 3 26.40 -10.14 1.30
C SER A 3 26.96 -10.07 1.12
N VAL A 4 27.13 -9.58 0.62
CA VAL A 4 27.53 -10.03 0.52
C VAL A 4 28.14 -9.89 0.57
N SER A 5 28.43 -9.53 0.26
CA SER A 5 28.83 -9.81 0.48
C SER A 5 29.33 -9.91 0.19
N ILE A 6 29.70 -9.93 -0.28
CA ILE A 6 29.97 -10.32 -0.61
C ILE A 6 30.38 -10.43 -1.01
N ASN A 7 30.91 -10.69 -1.47
CA ASN A 7 30.89 -10.71 -1.77
C ASN A 7 30.53 -10.30 -2.01
N SER A 8 30.59 -9.87 -2.11
CA SER A 8 29.71 -9.24 -2.13
C SER A 8 29.89 -8.29 -2.93
N ALA A 9 31.20 -8.26 -3.50
CA ALA A 9 31.21 -7.05 -4.22
C ALA A 9 30.90 -7.26 -5.65
N ARG A 10 31.19 -8.31 -6.22
CA ARG A 10 30.88 -8.56 -7.57
C ARG A 10 29.52 -8.90 -7.79
N LEU A 11 29.01 -9.56 -6.94
CA LEU A 11 27.64 -9.64 -7.05
C LEU A 11 27.08 -8.32 -7.10
N VAL A 12 27.84 -7.40 -6.66
CA VAL A 12 27.43 -6.09 -6.47
C VAL A 12 27.07 -5.34 -7.68
N LEU A 13 27.51 -5.70 -8.84
CA LEU A 13 27.12 -4.96 -10.03
C LEU A 13 25.78 -5.37 -10.55
N VAL A 14 25.56 -6.66 -10.68
CA VAL A 14 24.34 -7.15 -11.26
C VAL A 14 23.27 -7.31 -10.23
N TYR A 15 23.62 -7.82 -9.10
CA TYR A 15 22.68 -8.07 -8.04
C TYR A 15 22.01 -6.84 -7.52
N PRO A 16 22.71 -5.78 -7.13
CA PRO A 16 22.04 -4.59 -6.64
C PRO A 16 21.13 -3.96 -7.69
N LEU A 17 21.53 -3.98 -8.96
CA LEU A 17 20.70 -3.42 -10.01
C LEU A 17 19.41 -4.21 -10.17
N MET A 18 19.50 -5.52 -10.14
CA MET A 18 18.31 -6.35 -10.25
C MET A 18 17.43 -6.21 -9.04
N GLN A 19 18.02 -6.13 -7.86
CA GLN A 19 17.25 -5.97 -6.64
C GLN A 19 16.52 -4.64 -6.59
N GLN A 20 17.15 -3.59 -7.12
CA GLN A 20 16.52 -2.28 -7.14
C GLN A 20 15.23 -2.27 -7.95
N THR A 21 15.15 -3.06 -9.02
CA THR A 21 13.93 -3.12 -9.81
C THR A 21 12.81 -3.86 -9.10
N ASP A 22 13.16 -4.73 -8.14
CA ASP A 22 12.17 -5.52 -7.43
C ASP A 22 11.81 -4.98 -6.06
N HIS A 23 12.63 -4.06 -5.53
CA HIS A 23 12.38 -3.52 -4.20
C HIS A 23 11.27 -2.49 -4.21
N ALA A 24 10.42 -2.55 -3.19
CA ALA A 24 9.33 -1.61 -3.03
C ALA A 24 9.84 -0.22 -2.64
N TYR A 25 11.02 -0.14 -2.03
CA TYR A 25 11.57 1.12 -1.51
C TYR A 25 13.09 1.02 -1.42
N THR A 26 13.74 2.16 -1.19
CA THR A 26 15.20 2.26 -1.08
C THR A 26 15.59 2.65 0.34
N GLU A 27 16.90 2.68 0.60
CA GLU A 27 17.41 3.17 1.90
C GLU A 27 17.05 4.63 2.15
N ALA A 28 16.95 5.43 1.09
CA ALA A 28 16.54 6.81 1.23
C ALA A 28 15.11 6.91 1.76
N HIS A 29 14.23 6.03 1.32
CA HIS A 29 12.86 5.96 1.83
C HIS A 29 12.84 5.57 3.32
N ILE A 30 13.66 4.59 3.69
CA ILE A 30 13.75 4.15 5.09
C ILE A 30 14.18 5.31 5.98
N ALA A 31 15.14 6.11 5.51
CA ALA A 31 15.63 7.24 6.28
C ALA A 31 14.61 8.38 6.37
N ALA A 32 13.78 8.55 5.33
CA ALA A 32 12.89 9.69 5.22
C ALA A 32 11.52 9.48 5.86
N TYR A 33 11.01 8.25 5.88
CA TYR A 33 9.63 7.98 6.25
C TYR A 33 9.52 7.19 7.54
N PRO A 34 8.35 7.24 8.21
CA PRO A 34 8.15 6.50 9.46
C PRO A 34 8.37 5.00 9.27
N VAL A 35 8.94 4.37 10.29
CA VAL A 35 9.22 2.93 10.25
C VAL A 35 7.93 2.13 10.09
N GLU A 36 6.83 2.60 10.67
CA GLU A 36 5.54 1.92 10.57
C GLU A 36 5.01 1.94 9.13
N TYR A 37 5.28 3.02 8.40
CA TYR A 37 4.86 3.10 7.01
C TYR A 37 5.60 2.05 6.16
N ILE A 38 6.90 1.97 6.32
CA ILE A 38 7.73 1.01 5.59
C ILE A 38 7.35 -0.43 5.96
N ALA A 39 7.18 -0.70 7.26
CA ALA A 39 6.79 -2.04 7.71
C ALA A 39 5.44 -2.45 7.13
N GLY A 40 4.50 -1.52 7.09
CA GLY A 40 3.19 -1.80 6.50
C GLY A 40 3.26 -2.11 5.01
N ILE A 41 4.17 -1.46 4.28
CA ILE A 41 4.38 -1.75 2.86
C ILE A 41 4.85 -3.19 2.67
N ASP A 42 5.82 -3.64 3.49
CA ASP A 42 6.29 -5.02 3.41
C ASP A 42 5.18 -6.03 3.66
N LEU A 43 4.40 -5.78 4.69
CA LEU A 43 3.30 -6.68 5.06
C LEU A 43 2.22 -6.70 3.97
N TYR A 44 1.85 -5.52 3.48
CA TYR A 44 0.85 -5.40 2.42
C TYR A 44 1.31 -6.14 1.16
N ASN A 45 2.55 -5.92 0.75
CA ASN A 45 3.07 -6.55 -0.47
C ASN A 45 3.20 -8.07 -0.35
N SER A 46 3.30 -8.59 0.87
CA SER A 46 3.34 -10.05 1.09
C SER A 46 1.94 -10.63 1.29
N GLY A 47 0.89 -9.81 1.16
CA GLY A 47 -0.48 -10.28 1.30
C GLY A 47 -0.99 -10.34 2.72
N GLU A 48 -0.22 -9.85 3.68
CA GLU A 48 -0.64 -9.83 5.09
C GLU A 48 -1.35 -8.53 5.39
N PHE A 49 -2.56 -8.40 4.87
CA PHE A 49 -3.30 -7.13 4.86
C PHE A 49 -3.72 -6.68 6.25
N HIS A 50 -4.11 -7.61 7.12
CA HIS A 50 -4.49 -7.25 8.47
C HIS A 50 -3.30 -6.74 9.27
N ALA A 51 -2.14 -7.39 9.12
CA ALA A 51 -0.93 -6.94 9.79
C ALA A 51 -0.45 -5.59 9.25
N ALA A 52 -0.62 -5.36 7.94
CA ALA A 52 -0.32 -4.06 7.35
C ALA A 52 -1.20 -2.97 7.96
N HIS A 53 -2.50 -3.26 8.11
CA HIS A 53 -3.43 -2.36 8.78
C HIS A 53 -2.92 -2.01 10.18
N ASP A 54 -2.49 -3.01 10.95
CA ASP A 54 -2.02 -2.77 12.32
C ASP A 54 -0.79 -1.85 12.32
N ALA A 55 0.16 -2.08 11.42
CA ALA A 55 1.38 -1.28 11.36
C ALA A 55 1.07 0.18 11.02
N TRP A 56 0.22 0.39 10.01
CA TRP A 56 -0.14 1.75 9.60
C TRP A 56 -1.00 2.44 10.65
N GLU A 57 -1.87 1.70 11.34
CA GLU A 57 -2.72 2.27 12.39
C GLU A 57 -1.87 2.74 13.57
N GLU A 58 -0.81 2.05 13.88
CA GLU A 58 0.09 2.47 14.94
C GLU A 58 0.63 3.87 14.68
N ARG A 59 1.03 4.14 13.43
CA ARG A 59 1.48 5.48 13.05
C ARG A 59 0.32 6.47 13.06
N TRP A 60 -0.84 6.06 12.55
CA TRP A 60 -2.03 6.92 12.47
C TRP A 60 -2.49 7.39 13.84
N MET A 61 -2.34 6.54 14.86
CA MET A 61 -2.74 6.90 16.23
C MET A 61 -1.77 7.86 16.90
N GLY A 62 -0.60 8.09 16.32
CA GLY A 62 0.36 9.03 16.83
C GLY A 62 0.02 10.48 16.47
N GLU A 63 0.94 11.37 16.81
CA GLU A 63 0.77 12.77 16.46
C GLU A 63 1.32 13.02 15.06
N VAL A 64 0.43 13.00 14.09
CA VAL A 64 0.79 13.24 12.69
C VAL A 64 -0.11 14.33 12.15
N GLY A 65 0.34 14.97 11.08
CA GLY A 65 -0.42 16.04 10.44
C GLY A 65 -1.68 15.52 9.77
N PRO A 66 -2.62 16.44 9.45
CA PRO A 66 -3.92 16.01 8.91
C PRO A 66 -3.82 15.32 7.55
N GLN A 67 -2.90 15.72 6.70
CA GLN A 67 -2.72 15.06 5.39
C GLN A 67 -2.19 13.65 5.56
N GLU A 68 -1.22 13.46 6.42
CA GLU A 68 -0.68 12.13 6.67
C GLU A 68 -1.76 11.24 7.30
N LYS A 69 -2.60 11.79 8.18
CA LYS A 69 -3.71 11.03 8.74
C LYS A 69 -4.68 10.56 7.68
N LEU A 70 -5.06 11.44 6.75
CA LEU A 70 -5.94 11.05 5.65
C LEU A 70 -5.30 9.97 4.79
N PHE A 71 -4.03 10.14 4.46
CA PHE A 71 -3.30 9.18 3.63
C PHE A 71 -3.26 7.81 4.31
N LEU A 72 -2.83 7.77 5.57
CA LEU A 72 -2.74 6.50 6.30
C LEU A 72 -4.11 5.84 6.43
N GLN A 73 -5.15 6.63 6.67
CA GLN A 73 -6.50 6.08 6.78
C GLN A 73 -6.96 5.46 5.45
N ALA A 74 -6.64 6.10 4.34
CA ALA A 74 -6.96 5.55 3.01
C ALA A 74 -6.22 4.23 2.78
N MET A 75 -4.94 4.18 3.16
CA MET A 75 -4.14 2.96 2.99
C MET A 75 -4.64 1.85 3.91
N ILE A 76 -4.95 2.18 5.16
CA ILE A 76 -5.51 1.24 6.12
C ILE A 76 -6.81 0.64 5.56
N GLN A 77 -7.71 1.47 5.06
CA GLN A 77 -8.99 1.02 4.53
C GLN A 77 -8.82 0.18 3.27
N SER A 78 -7.83 0.50 2.44
CA SER A 78 -7.50 -0.33 1.27
C SER A 78 -7.04 -1.72 1.70
N ALA A 79 -6.14 -1.80 2.67
CA ALA A 79 -5.65 -3.08 3.18
C ALA A 79 -6.78 -3.91 3.80
N VAL A 80 -7.66 -3.25 4.56
CA VAL A 80 -8.79 -3.94 5.20
C VAL A 80 -9.76 -4.46 4.14
N ALA A 81 -9.94 -3.72 3.03
CA ALA A 81 -10.77 -4.19 1.94
C ALA A 81 -10.24 -5.53 1.38
N PHE A 82 -8.94 -5.62 1.13
CA PHE A 82 -8.35 -6.86 0.65
C PHE A 82 -8.40 -7.97 1.70
N HIS A 83 -8.22 -7.62 2.96
CA HIS A 83 -8.38 -8.59 4.04
C HIS A 83 -9.79 -9.19 4.04
N HIS A 84 -10.82 -8.35 3.89
CA HIS A 84 -12.20 -8.84 3.84
C HIS A 84 -12.44 -9.73 2.62
N MET A 85 -11.77 -9.43 1.48
CA MET A 85 -11.86 -10.32 0.33
C MET A 85 -11.25 -11.68 0.65
N ASP A 86 -10.11 -11.69 1.33
CA ASP A 86 -9.42 -12.94 1.69
C ASP A 86 -10.28 -13.83 2.58
N ILE A 87 -11.09 -13.24 3.45
CA ILE A 87 -11.92 -14.02 4.38
C ILE A 87 -13.37 -14.13 3.92
N GLY A 88 -13.64 -13.81 2.65
CA GLY A 88 -14.94 -14.05 2.04
C GLY A 88 -16.05 -13.11 2.50
N ARG A 89 -15.72 -11.81 2.72
CA ARG A 89 -16.69 -10.81 3.15
C ARG A 89 -16.77 -9.66 2.14
N PRO A 90 -17.35 -9.90 0.95
CA PRO A 90 -17.35 -8.87 -0.09
C PRO A 90 -18.16 -7.62 0.27
N GLY A 91 -19.20 -7.73 1.12
CA GLY A 91 -19.93 -6.55 1.55
C GLY A 91 -19.09 -5.61 2.39
N ALA A 92 -18.33 -6.17 3.33
CA ALA A 92 -17.40 -5.39 4.15
C ALA A 92 -16.26 -4.82 3.30
N ALA A 93 -15.77 -5.61 2.34
CA ALA A 93 -14.74 -5.16 1.42
C ALA A 93 -15.23 -3.95 0.63
N ARG A 94 -16.46 -3.99 0.12
CA ARG A 94 -17.04 -2.86 -0.61
C ARG A 94 -17.07 -1.60 0.24
N GLN A 95 -17.50 -1.72 1.49
CA GLN A 95 -17.55 -0.58 2.41
C GLN A 95 -16.17 0.06 2.58
N MET A 96 -15.17 -0.76 2.82
CA MET A 96 -13.81 -0.28 3.03
C MET A 96 -13.24 0.36 1.77
N TYR A 97 -13.49 -0.25 0.63
CA TYR A 97 -13.07 0.29 -0.66
C TYR A 97 -13.68 1.69 -0.90
N GLN A 98 -14.97 1.84 -0.66
CA GLN A 98 -15.63 3.13 -0.82
C GLN A 98 -15.06 4.19 0.12
N ARG A 99 -14.79 3.82 1.37
CA ARG A 99 -14.21 4.74 2.35
C ARG A 99 -12.79 5.14 1.98
N ALA A 100 -12.00 4.20 1.46
CA ALA A 100 -10.65 4.52 1.01
C ALA A 100 -10.69 5.54 -0.12
N LYS A 101 -11.59 5.34 -1.09
CA LYS A 101 -11.72 6.28 -2.20
C LYS A 101 -12.08 7.68 -1.72
N GLU A 102 -12.96 7.79 -0.72
CA GLU A 102 -13.32 9.08 -0.15
C GLU A 102 -12.10 9.77 0.47
N LYS A 103 -11.26 9.02 1.16
CA LYS A 103 -10.08 9.59 1.80
C LYS A 103 -9.05 10.05 0.78
N PHE A 104 -8.82 9.25 -0.27
CA PHE A 104 -7.93 9.65 -1.35
C PHE A 104 -8.44 10.92 -2.03
N ALA A 105 -9.75 11.02 -2.24
CA ALA A 105 -10.34 12.22 -2.85
C ALA A 105 -10.15 13.44 -1.97
N LYS A 106 -10.31 13.30 -0.66
CA LYS A 106 -10.10 14.41 0.26
C LYS A 106 -8.63 14.82 0.32
N LEU A 107 -7.72 13.86 0.22
CA LEU A 107 -6.30 14.15 0.19
C LEU A 107 -5.93 14.98 -1.04
N GLY A 108 -6.46 14.60 -2.20
CA GLY A 108 -6.43 15.42 -3.40
C GLY A 108 -5.08 15.63 -4.04
N CYS A 109 -4.09 14.76 -3.78
CA CYS A 109 -2.78 14.91 -4.40
C CYS A 109 -2.43 13.65 -5.20
N SER A 110 -1.50 13.82 -6.14
CA SER A 110 -1.09 12.74 -7.04
C SER A 110 -0.01 11.85 -6.43
N VAL A 111 0.77 12.38 -5.50
CA VAL A 111 1.86 11.65 -4.85
C VAL A 111 1.86 12.01 -3.37
N PHE A 112 2.05 11.02 -2.52
CA PHE A 112 2.18 11.24 -1.08
C PHE A 112 3.11 10.19 -0.50
N MET A 113 4.11 10.62 0.24
CA MET A 113 5.17 9.76 0.80
C MET A 113 5.71 8.78 -0.26
N SER A 114 6.05 9.34 -1.43
CA SER A 114 6.61 8.64 -2.58
C SER A 114 5.67 7.62 -3.23
N LEU A 115 4.41 7.55 -2.84
CA LEU A 115 3.45 6.66 -3.48
C LEU A 115 2.71 7.42 -4.59
N ASP A 116 2.73 6.86 -5.80
CA ASP A 116 1.96 7.40 -6.92
C ASP A 116 0.49 7.06 -6.67
N LEU A 117 -0.27 8.04 -6.18
CA LEU A 117 -1.65 7.81 -5.78
C LEU A 117 -2.59 7.65 -6.97
N ASP A 118 -2.29 8.30 -8.08
CA ASP A 118 -3.10 8.14 -9.28
C ASP A 118 -3.01 6.70 -9.79
N ASP A 119 -1.80 6.17 -9.85
CA ASP A 119 -1.59 4.80 -10.29
C ASP A 119 -2.16 3.80 -9.28
N TYR A 120 -1.90 4.01 -7.99
CA TYR A 120 -2.41 3.11 -6.95
C TYR A 120 -3.93 3.04 -6.99
N GLN A 121 -4.60 4.18 -7.08
CA GLN A 121 -6.07 4.23 -7.14
C GLN A 121 -6.61 3.58 -8.40
N ALA A 122 -5.93 3.75 -9.54
CA ALA A 122 -6.35 3.09 -10.77
C ALA A 122 -6.29 1.56 -10.63
N GLN A 123 -5.23 1.06 -10.01
CA GLN A 123 -5.10 -0.37 -9.78
C GLN A 123 -6.08 -0.87 -8.71
N LEU A 124 -6.33 -0.06 -7.69
CA LEU A 124 -7.34 -0.38 -6.66
C LEU A 124 -8.71 -0.52 -7.30
N ASP A 125 -9.07 0.41 -8.19
CA ASP A 125 -10.34 0.35 -8.91
C ASP A 125 -10.40 -0.89 -9.82
N ALA A 126 -9.31 -1.20 -10.50
CA ALA A 126 -9.27 -2.39 -11.36
C ALA A 126 -9.53 -3.67 -10.55
N ALA A 127 -9.05 -3.71 -9.31
CA ALA A 127 -9.22 -4.87 -8.46
C ALA A 127 -10.60 -4.96 -7.82
N LEU A 128 -11.19 -3.83 -7.42
CA LEU A 128 -12.34 -3.84 -6.52
C LEU A 128 -13.60 -3.15 -7.04
N SER A 129 -13.55 -2.43 -8.18
CA SER A 129 -14.72 -1.69 -8.63
C SER A 129 -15.90 -2.60 -9.00
N TRP A 130 -15.64 -3.86 -9.33
CA TRP A 130 -16.71 -4.83 -9.60
C TRP A 130 -17.63 -5.03 -8.39
N LEU A 131 -17.14 -4.75 -7.18
CA LEU A 131 -17.98 -4.82 -5.98
C LEU A 131 -19.14 -3.84 -6.03
N LEU A 132 -19.06 -2.81 -6.86
CA LEU A 132 -20.09 -1.77 -6.96
C LEU A 132 -21.14 -2.11 -8.02
N THR A 133 -21.00 -3.23 -8.75
CA THR A 133 -21.87 -3.53 -9.89
C THR A 133 -23.19 -4.18 -9.50
N ALA A 134 -23.34 -4.59 -8.24
CA ALA A 134 -24.60 -5.15 -7.75
C ALA A 134 -24.97 -4.52 -6.44
N ALA A 135 -26.28 -4.51 -6.15
CA ALA A 135 -26.77 -3.98 -4.87
C ALA A 135 -26.18 -4.77 -3.70
N ASP A 136 -26.05 -6.08 -3.87
CA ASP A 136 -25.47 -6.96 -2.86
C ASP A 136 -24.29 -7.72 -3.48
N PRO A 137 -23.06 -7.37 -3.16
CA PRO A 137 -21.90 -8.00 -3.77
C PRO A 137 -21.78 -9.49 -3.39
N ARG A 138 -22.47 -9.95 -2.37
CA ARG A 138 -22.47 -11.37 -2.00
C ARG A 138 -23.14 -12.24 -3.06
N THR A 139 -23.93 -11.64 -3.95
CA THR A 139 -24.58 -12.37 -5.04
C THR A 139 -23.68 -12.54 -6.26
N LEU A 140 -22.50 -11.91 -6.26
CA LEU A 140 -21.58 -11.99 -7.38
C LEU A 140 -20.61 -13.15 -7.19
N PRO A 141 -20.17 -13.79 -8.31
CA PRO A 141 -19.12 -14.80 -8.18
C PRO A 141 -17.83 -14.12 -7.70
N MET A 142 -17.09 -14.84 -6.85
CA MET A 142 -15.84 -14.31 -6.30
C MET A 142 -14.72 -14.50 -7.32
N PRO A 143 -14.22 -13.43 -7.93
CA PRO A 143 -13.08 -13.54 -8.82
C PRO A 143 -11.79 -13.69 -8.03
N GLU A 144 -10.74 -14.07 -8.73
CA GLU A 144 -9.41 -14.01 -8.14
C GLU A 144 -8.98 -12.55 -8.07
N ILE A 145 -8.72 -12.07 -6.85
CA ILE A 145 -8.39 -10.68 -6.61
C ILE A 145 -6.88 -10.55 -6.43
N ARG A 146 -6.30 -9.58 -7.10
CA ARG A 146 -4.88 -9.25 -6.93
C ARG A 146 -4.77 -7.81 -6.48
N ALA A 147 -4.32 -7.62 -5.25
CA ALA A 147 -4.07 -6.28 -4.73
C ALA A 147 -2.90 -5.65 -5.50
N PRO A 148 -2.98 -4.34 -5.79
CA PRO A 148 -1.84 -3.66 -6.40
C PRO A 148 -0.65 -3.72 -5.46
N LYS A 149 0.55 -3.94 -6.02
CA LYS A 149 1.76 -3.89 -5.23
C LYS A 149 2.14 -2.43 -5.00
N ILE A 150 2.67 -2.14 -3.82
CA ILE A 150 3.18 -0.81 -3.51
C ILE A 150 4.65 -0.79 -3.88
N ARG A 151 5.03 0.16 -4.74
CA ARG A 151 6.41 0.42 -5.09
C ARG A 151 6.58 1.93 -5.09
N LEU A 152 7.44 2.43 -4.23
CA LEU A 152 7.59 3.87 -4.05
C LEU A 152 8.40 4.47 -5.20
N LEU A 153 8.03 5.68 -5.59
CA LEU A 153 8.77 6.44 -6.57
C LEU A 153 10.14 6.82 -5.98
N PRO A 154 11.19 6.94 -6.81
CA PRO A 154 12.53 7.23 -6.28
C PRO A 154 12.62 8.55 -5.53
N ALA A 155 11.85 9.55 -5.94
CA ALA A 155 11.95 10.88 -5.34
C ALA A 155 11.30 10.87 -3.95
N ILE A 156 11.97 11.53 -3.01
CA ILE A 156 11.44 11.70 -1.65
C ILE A 156 10.64 12.99 -1.62
N ASP A 157 9.38 12.93 -1.25
CA ASP A 157 8.58 14.12 -1.09
C ASP A 157 8.54 14.50 0.39
N VAL A 158 8.71 15.80 0.65
CA VAL A 158 8.69 16.35 1.99
C VAL A 158 7.48 17.26 2.08
N PHE A 159 6.74 17.13 3.17
CA PHE A 159 5.56 17.96 3.39
C PHE A 159 5.47 18.26 4.89
N ASP A 160 4.82 19.36 5.20
CA ASP A 160 4.68 19.81 6.58
C ASP A 160 3.41 19.30 7.22
#